data_79aa049af87d54db17c5be86a5bee094
#
_entry.id   79aa049af87d54db17c5be86a5bee094
#
_cell.length_a   1.000
_cell.length_b   1.000
_cell.length_c   1.000
_cell.angle_alpha   90.00
_cell.angle_beta   90.00
_cell.angle_gamma   90.00
#
_symmetry.space_group_name_H-M   'P 1'
#
loop_
_entity.id
_entity.type
_entity.pdbx_description
1 polymer ?
#
loop_
_entity_poly.entity_id
_entity_poly.type
_entity_poly.pdbx_seq_one_letter_code
_entity_poly.pdbx_strand_id
1 'polypeptide(L)'
;LCCFYFDLKESETNFWEFTHYIFAEQTKKQIIISIFGLKTDYMSEHDLEEILLQLLSLSSENEVVEFKEAKESYDFNKIGKYFSALSNEANLKGKSHAWLVFGVEDKKHQIVGSNYRNDRKKLDNLKKEIADKTTNNLSFIEIYELYKPGGRVVLFQIPSAPKGIPIAFDGHFYGRSNESLVALNIEKIERIRNATTNTDWSQNIVASATIDDLDTNAIQKAREQYRIKHPSKISDIDSWDDITFLNKAKITIEGKMTNTALLLLGKEESGHFLSSAIAQISWILKDAPGGYEHFGCPFILNVDKVLSCIRNLKYRHMGATSLFPEEVTHYDTWVIREALHNCVAHQDYSKRERITVLEYNNKLIFENAGNFIPSSIEEIIKQDRPQRYYRNLFLAQAMVNLNMIDTIGSGIKKMFTVQKDRHFPLPSFDISALNATIVTIYGEIINDNYAYQLKIHPELDLNDVILLDKVQKKIEINEEGINRLRTLKLVKGRSSQLQIEGYIKPKEISYNEYKKMILNLIREKGSTSREEIEALIMPTLLPDLPMVKKQKKISNIINRLSSKEGQIKNTSQSVRLPIWQLADDTKINEISNKKVINSNKTK
;
A
#
# COMPACT_ATOMS: atom_id res chain seq x y z
N LEU A 1 31.09 48.82 2.02
CA LEU A 1 32.05 49.93 2.05
C LEU A 1 33.44 49.43 1.65
N CYS A 2 34.00 50.15 0.69
CA CYS A 2 35.35 50.22 0.14
C CYS A 2 35.53 49.60 -1.22
N CYS A 3 35.60 50.52 -2.16
CA CYS A 3 36.08 50.37 -3.50
C CYS A 3 37.53 49.86 -3.53
N PHE A 4 37.80 48.92 -4.41
CA PHE A 4 39.12 48.76 -5.02
C PHE A 4 38.91 48.65 -6.53
N TYR A 5 39.23 49.73 -7.23
CA TYR A 5 39.51 49.75 -8.65
C TYR A 5 40.91 49.17 -8.86
N PHE A 6 41.06 48.20 -9.71
CA PHE A 6 42.35 47.81 -10.29
C PHE A 6 42.25 47.89 -11.79
N ASP A 7 42.99 48.87 -12.31
CA ASP A 7 43.30 49.07 -13.71
C ASP A 7 44.25 47.97 -14.18
N LEU A 8 43.93 47.25 -15.22
CA LEU A 8 44.84 46.32 -15.88
C LEU A 8 45.03 46.71 -17.32
N LYS A 9 46.22 47.22 -17.59
CA LYS A 9 46.78 47.37 -18.94
C LYS A 9 47.25 45.99 -19.46
N GLU A 10 47.06 45.86 -20.75
CA GLU A 10 47.41 44.73 -21.62
C GLU A 10 48.79 44.14 -21.41
N SER A 11 48.91 42.78 -21.34
CA SER A 11 49.98 41.98 -21.93
C SER A 11 49.64 40.47 -21.88
N GLU A 12 49.87 39.80 -22.97
CA GLU A 12 49.87 38.37 -23.33
C GLU A 12 49.58 37.35 -22.24
N THR A 13 48.42 36.67 -22.33
CA THR A 13 47.99 35.65 -21.40
C THR A 13 48.29 34.23 -21.94
N ASN A 14 49.05 33.43 -21.20
CA ASN A 14 49.27 32.01 -21.40
C ASN A 14 47.98 31.22 -21.01
N PHE A 15 47.75 30.11 -21.72
CA PHE A 15 46.60 29.20 -21.54
C PHE A 15 46.33 28.77 -20.07
N TRP A 16 47.33 28.78 -19.20
CA TRP A 16 47.21 28.52 -17.77
C TRP A 16 46.56 29.65 -16.96
N GLU A 17 46.69 30.89 -17.37
CA GLU A 17 46.02 32.03 -16.72
C GLU A 17 44.52 32.07 -17.05
N PHE A 18 44.14 31.60 -18.25
CA PHE A 18 42.73 31.53 -18.65
C PHE A 18 41.96 30.47 -17.85
N THR A 19 42.53 29.34 -17.56
CA THR A 19 41.94 28.31 -16.72
C THR A 19 41.85 28.75 -15.26
N HIS A 20 42.83 29.45 -14.74
CA HIS A 20 42.79 30.06 -13.40
C HIS A 20 41.74 31.16 -13.28
N TYR A 21 41.53 31.95 -14.32
CA TYR A 21 40.55 33.04 -14.37
C TYR A 21 39.12 32.47 -14.35
N ILE A 22 38.83 31.44 -15.12
CA ILE A 22 37.53 30.76 -15.13
C ILE A 22 37.25 30.07 -13.76
N PHE A 23 38.23 29.45 -13.15
CA PHE A 23 38.10 28.85 -11.83
C PHE A 23 37.87 29.90 -10.73
N ALA A 24 38.55 31.04 -10.81
CA ALA A 24 38.38 32.13 -9.85
C ALA A 24 37.01 32.83 -10.00
N GLU A 25 36.46 32.94 -11.22
CA GLU A 25 35.12 33.51 -11.44
C GLU A 25 34.01 32.57 -10.98
N GLN A 26 34.15 31.26 -11.18
CA GLN A 26 33.23 30.24 -10.61
C GLN A 26 33.25 30.24 -9.08
N THR A 27 34.45 30.33 -8.49
CA THR A 27 34.60 30.37 -7.03
C THR A 27 34.06 31.69 -6.44
N LYS A 28 34.24 32.82 -7.10
CA LYS A 28 33.64 34.10 -6.70
C LYS A 28 32.11 34.08 -6.80
N LYS A 29 31.52 33.48 -7.84
CA LYS A 29 30.07 33.29 -7.93
C LYS A 29 29.55 32.40 -6.79
N GLN A 30 30.22 31.30 -6.47
CA GLN A 30 29.83 30.43 -5.33
C GLN A 30 29.94 31.12 -3.98
N ILE A 31 30.95 31.97 -3.76
CA ILE A 31 31.14 32.74 -2.52
C ILE A 31 30.05 33.81 -2.38
N ILE A 32 29.71 34.53 -3.47
CA ILE A 32 28.67 35.55 -3.46
C ILE A 32 27.28 34.93 -3.22
N ILE A 33 27.00 33.75 -3.78
CA ILE A 33 25.77 32.98 -3.56
C ILE A 33 25.68 32.52 -2.08
N SER A 34 26.79 32.12 -1.46
CA SER A 34 26.84 31.75 -0.05
C SER A 34 26.62 32.89 0.92
N ILE A 35 27.09 34.11 0.59
CA ILE A 35 26.98 35.29 1.45
C ILE A 35 25.61 35.95 1.42
N PHE A 36 24.90 35.88 0.28
CA PHE A 36 23.59 36.51 0.11
C PHE A 36 22.38 35.61 0.26
N GLY A 37 22.56 34.32 0.51
CA GLY A 37 21.45 33.36 0.73
C GLY A 37 20.49 33.22 -0.45
N LEU A 38 20.85 33.68 -1.65
CA LEU A 38 20.11 33.52 -2.88
C LEU A 38 20.45 32.16 -3.49
N LYS A 39 19.69 31.12 -3.11
CA LYS A 39 19.63 29.89 -3.91
C LYS A 39 19.04 30.24 -5.28
N THR A 40 19.89 30.55 -6.24
CA THR A 40 19.49 30.37 -7.64
C THR A 40 19.56 28.90 -7.93
N ASP A 41 18.39 28.24 -8.02
CA ASP A 41 18.25 26.84 -8.46
C ASP A 41 18.59 26.74 -9.96
N TYR A 42 19.85 27.00 -10.33
CA TYR A 42 20.34 26.72 -11.67
C TYR A 42 20.73 25.24 -11.71
N MET A 43 19.92 24.43 -12.40
CA MET A 43 20.25 23.03 -12.64
C MET A 43 21.56 22.95 -13.44
N SER A 44 22.45 22.05 -13.06
CA SER A 44 23.67 21.80 -13.84
C SER A 44 23.29 21.13 -15.18
N GLU A 45 24.17 21.22 -16.17
CA GLU A 45 23.97 20.55 -17.46
C GLU A 45 23.82 19.03 -17.28
N HIS A 46 24.55 18.45 -16.35
CA HIS A 46 24.42 17.04 -15.98
C HIS A 46 23.04 16.68 -15.42
N ASP A 47 22.48 17.51 -14.52
CA ASP A 47 21.14 17.27 -13.96
C ASP A 47 20.06 17.35 -15.05
N LEU A 48 20.22 18.29 -15.99
CA LEU A 48 19.29 18.45 -17.13
C LEU A 48 19.37 17.26 -18.09
N GLU A 49 20.57 16.70 -18.30
CA GLU A 49 20.76 15.47 -19.08
C GLU A 49 20.07 14.28 -18.44
N GLU A 50 20.22 14.13 -17.13
CA GLU A 50 19.58 13.07 -16.37
C GLU A 50 18.05 13.19 -16.43
N ILE A 51 17.51 14.42 -16.28
CA ILE A 51 16.08 14.69 -16.45
C ILE A 51 15.62 14.32 -17.86
N LEU A 52 16.35 14.76 -18.89
CA LEU A 52 15.98 14.43 -20.27
C LEU A 52 15.97 12.91 -20.50
N LEU A 53 16.95 12.18 -20.01
CA LEU A 53 17.00 10.73 -20.11
C LEU A 53 15.82 10.06 -19.40
N GLN A 54 15.46 10.54 -18.20
CA GLN A 54 14.29 10.06 -17.47
C GLN A 54 12.99 10.32 -18.27
N LEU A 55 12.83 11.50 -18.85
CA LEU A 55 11.66 11.84 -19.65
C LEU A 55 11.57 10.96 -20.91
N LEU A 56 12.68 10.74 -21.62
CA LEU A 56 12.73 9.90 -22.82
C LEU A 56 12.49 8.41 -22.52
N SER A 57 12.74 7.95 -21.29
CA SER A 57 12.52 6.58 -20.85
C SER A 57 11.05 6.26 -20.54
N LEU A 58 10.15 7.25 -20.53
CA LEU A 58 8.72 7.03 -20.32
C LEU A 58 8.17 6.20 -21.49
N SER A 59 7.36 5.20 -21.17
CA SER A 59 6.74 4.33 -22.17
C SER A 59 5.71 5.04 -23.05
N SER A 60 5.13 6.14 -22.55
CA SER A 60 4.21 7.04 -23.27
C SER A 60 4.24 8.42 -22.60
N GLU A 61 3.73 9.44 -23.31
CA GLU A 61 3.42 10.73 -22.70
C GLU A 61 2.43 10.53 -21.54
N ASN A 62 2.55 11.36 -20.54
CA ASN A 62 1.61 11.41 -19.43
C ASN A 62 1.02 12.82 -19.29
N GLU A 63 0.13 13.01 -18.33
CA GLU A 63 -0.57 14.29 -18.20
C GLU A 63 0.34 15.48 -17.79
N VAL A 64 1.60 15.23 -17.41
CA VAL A 64 2.56 16.28 -16.99
C VAL A 64 3.82 16.35 -17.87
N VAL A 65 3.86 15.59 -18.96
CA VAL A 65 4.97 15.61 -19.93
C VAL A 65 4.41 15.58 -21.34
N GLU A 66 4.92 16.47 -22.20
CA GLU A 66 4.56 16.56 -23.63
C GLU A 66 5.80 16.70 -24.48
N PHE A 67 5.90 15.92 -25.56
CA PHE A 67 6.97 16.00 -26.56
C PHE A 67 6.47 16.62 -27.86
N LYS A 68 7.30 17.43 -28.50
CA LYS A 68 7.01 18.00 -29.84
C LYS A 68 8.28 18.12 -30.65
N GLU A 69 8.19 17.79 -31.92
CA GLU A 69 9.32 17.97 -32.83
C GLU A 69 9.69 19.45 -32.98
N ALA A 70 8.73 20.33 -33.23
CA ALA A 70 8.91 21.77 -33.35
C ALA A 70 10.18 22.18 -34.13
N LYS A 71 10.41 21.56 -35.31
CA LYS A 71 11.67 21.66 -36.07
C LYS A 71 12.06 23.09 -36.36
N GLU A 72 11.19 23.89 -37.00
CA GLU A 72 11.48 25.28 -37.39
C GLU A 72 10.62 26.29 -36.62
N SER A 73 9.34 26.00 -36.45
CA SER A 73 8.37 26.88 -35.79
C SER A 73 7.33 26.06 -35.04
N TYR A 74 6.66 26.70 -34.10
CA TYR A 74 5.51 26.13 -33.41
C TYR A 74 4.50 27.22 -33.06
N ASP A 75 3.23 26.88 -33.13
CA ASP A 75 2.12 27.81 -32.87
C ASP A 75 2.14 28.27 -31.41
N PHE A 76 2.23 29.57 -31.19
CA PHE A 76 2.24 30.20 -29.88
C PHE A 76 0.98 29.88 -29.06
N ASN A 77 -0.20 29.86 -29.70
CA ASN A 77 -1.45 29.55 -29.01
C ASN A 77 -1.47 28.09 -28.55
N LYS A 78 -0.85 27.17 -29.30
CA LYS A 78 -0.69 25.77 -28.85
C LYS A 78 0.25 25.69 -27.64
N ILE A 79 1.35 26.44 -27.62
CA ILE A 79 2.24 26.49 -26.44
C ILE A 79 1.47 26.95 -25.21
N GLY A 80 0.69 28.03 -25.35
CA GLY A 80 -0.11 28.59 -24.25
C GLY A 80 -1.17 27.60 -23.74
N LYS A 81 -1.84 26.87 -24.65
CA LYS A 81 -2.79 25.82 -24.26
C LYS A 81 -2.11 24.67 -23.54
N TYR A 82 -0.94 24.20 -24.00
CA TYR A 82 -0.15 23.20 -23.29
C TYR A 82 0.36 23.72 -21.96
N PHE A 83 0.78 24.97 -21.88
CA PHE A 83 1.18 25.59 -20.62
C PHE A 83 0.06 25.53 -19.58
N SER A 84 -1.15 25.98 -19.95
CA SER A 84 -2.33 25.90 -19.08
C SER A 84 -2.63 24.45 -18.67
N ALA A 85 -2.69 23.54 -19.64
CA ALA A 85 -3.02 22.13 -19.38
C ALA A 85 -2.00 21.45 -18.47
N LEU A 86 -0.71 21.53 -18.78
CA LEU A 86 0.37 20.92 -18.01
C LEU A 86 0.49 21.52 -16.61
N SER A 87 0.30 22.84 -16.47
CA SER A 87 0.28 23.52 -15.17
C SER A 87 -0.86 23.01 -14.26
N ASN A 88 -2.08 22.89 -14.81
CA ASN A 88 -3.24 22.41 -14.11
C ASN A 88 -3.09 20.92 -13.73
N GLU A 89 -2.62 20.08 -14.65
CA GLU A 89 -2.41 18.65 -14.37
C GLU A 89 -1.28 18.42 -13.37
N ALA A 90 -0.22 19.23 -13.36
CA ALA A 90 0.82 19.17 -12.34
C ALA A 90 0.24 19.40 -10.93
N ASN A 91 -0.66 20.38 -10.76
CA ASN A 91 -1.38 20.61 -9.51
C ASN A 91 -2.23 19.39 -9.12
N LEU A 92 -3.04 18.89 -10.04
CA LEU A 92 -3.93 17.74 -9.81
C LEU A 92 -3.20 16.45 -9.45
N LYS A 93 -1.96 16.29 -9.94
CA LYS A 93 -1.08 15.14 -9.66
C LYS A 93 -0.12 15.40 -8.50
N GLY A 94 -0.18 16.56 -7.84
CA GLY A 94 0.71 16.92 -6.73
C GLY A 94 2.18 17.06 -7.12
N LYS A 95 2.47 17.34 -8.41
CA LYS A 95 3.83 17.59 -8.91
C LYS A 95 4.17 19.07 -8.78
N SER A 96 5.44 19.39 -8.53
CA SER A 96 5.90 20.77 -8.43
C SER A 96 5.94 21.49 -9.78
N HIS A 97 6.11 20.75 -10.85
CA HIS A 97 6.20 21.26 -12.23
C HIS A 97 5.89 20.16 -13.25
N ALA A 98 5.70 20.57 -14.50
CA ALA A 98 5.54 19.73 -15.67
C ALA A 98 6.54 20.13 -16.76
N TRP A 99 6.66 19.31 -17.80
CA TRP A 99 7.61 19.51 -18.88
C TRP A 99 6.94 19.53 -20.25
N LEU A 100 7.24 20.57 -21.05
CA LEU A 100 7.04 20.59 -22.49
C LEU A 100 8.42 20.51 -23.15
N VAL A 101 8.64 19.56 -24.04
CA VAL A 101 9.96 19.30 -24.63
C VAL A 101 9.89 19.42 -26.13
N PHE A 102 10.70 20.32 -26.70
CA PHE A 102 10.84 20.47 -28.15
C PHE A 102 12.11 19.83 -28.66
N GLY A 103 12.06 19.34 -29.90
CA GLY A 103 13.17 18.62 -30.54
C GLY A 103 13.13 17.11 -30.33
N VAL A 104 12.00 16.57 -29.88
CA VAL A 104 11.79 15.15 -29.64
C VAL A 104 10.53 14.69 -30.39
N GLU A 105 10.60 13.56 -31.07
CA GLU A 105 9.45 12.92 -31.77
C GLU A 105 8.49 12.31 -30.75
N ASP A 106 7.18 12.66 -30.87
CA ASP A 106 6.12 12.25 -29.93
C ASP A 106 6.06 10.74 -29.68
N LYS A 107 6.14 9.92 -30.73
CA LYS A 107 5.87 8.47 -30.64
C LYS A 107 7.07 7.62 -30.26
N LYS A 108 8.27 7.97 -30.77
CA LYS A 108 9.47 7.17 -30.57
C LYS A 108 10.40 7.74 -29.52
N HIS A 109 10.10 8.94 -29.01
CA HIS A 109 10.91 9.68 -28.08
C HIS A 109 12.37 9.88 -28.55
N GLN A 110 12.55 9.95 -29.90
CA GLN A 110 13.87 10.15 -30.50
C GLN A 110 14.16 11.65 -30.64
N ILE A 111 15.39 12.02 -30.35
CA ILE A 111 15.84 13.40 -30.53
C ILE A 111 15.97 13.67 -32.02
N VAL A 112 15.23 14.66 -32.52
CA VAL A 112 15.21 15.08 -33.93
C VAL A 112 15.70 16.52 -34.11
N GLY A 113 15.89 17.22 -32.98
CA GLY A 113 16.34 18.62 -32.95
C GLY A 113 15.25 19.65 -33.24
N SER A 114 15.41 20.86 -32.66
CA SER A 114 14.51 21.99 -32.85
C SER A 114 15.25 23.29 -33.05
N ASN A 115 14.88 24.04 -34.10
CA ASN A 115 15.34 25.41 -34.34
C ASN A 115 14.35 26.44 -33.81
N TYR A 116 13.30 26.00 -33.07
CA TYR A 116 12.33 26.92 -32.50
C TYR A 116 13.01 28.00 -31.65
N ARG A 117 12.84 29.26 -32.03
CA ARG A 117 13.43 30.43 -31.33
C ARG A 117 14.90 30.16 -30.91
N ASN A 118 15.77 29.95 -31.91
CA ASN A 118 17.19 29.62 -31.71
C ASN A 118 18.05 30.73 -31.09
N ASP A 119 17.46 31.89 -30.81
CA ASP A 119 18.05 33.01 -30.08
C ASP A 119 17.51 33.03 -28.63
N ARG A 120 18.41 33.02 -27.64
CA ARG A 120 18.08 33.05 -26.21
C ARG A 120 17.13 34.21 -25.85
N LYS A 121 17.36 35.41 -26.40
CA LYS A 121 16.46 36.54 -26.15
C LYS A 121 15.02 36.27 -26.60
N LYS A 122 14.85 35.56 -27.72
CA LYS A 122 13.52 35.15 -28.20
C LYS A 122 12.85 34.13 -27.30
N LEU A 123 13.60 33.25 -26.66
CA LEU A 123 13.07 32.32 -25.64
C LEU A 123 12.70 33.08 -24.36
N ASP A 124 13.53 33.99 -23.89
CA ASP A 124 13.23 34.80 -22.71
C ASP A 124 11.99 35.72 -22.94
N ASN A 125 11.81 36.25 -24.14
CA ASN A 125 10.59 36.96 -24.51
C ASN A 125 9.35 36.09 -24.44
N LEU A 126 9.45 34.78 -24.74
CA LEU A 126 8.33 33.83 -24.63
C LEU A 126 7.80 33.75 -23.21
N LYS A 127 8.66 33.83 -22.17
CA LYS A 127 8.23 33.89 -20.78
C LYS A 127 7.25 35.04 -20.53
N LYS A 128 7.54 36.23 -21.07
CA LYS A 128 6.66 37.41 -20.96
C LYS A 128 5.39 37.22 -21.76
N GLU A 129 5.50 36.77 -23.01
CA GLU A 129 4.33 36.54 -23.89
C GLU A 129 3.32 35.56 -23.27
N ILE A 130 3.80 34.51 -22.60
CA ILE A 130 2.94 33.55 -21.88
C ILE A 130 2.35 34.17 -20.61
N ALA A 131 3.16 34.89 -19.82
CA ALA A 131 2.69 35.60 -18.62
C ALA A 131 1.53 36.56 -18.94
N ASP A 132 1.65 37.34 -20.01
CA ASP A 132 0.64 38.31 -20.40
C ASP A 132 -0.74 37.69 -20.74
N LYS A 133 -0.78 36.39 -21.04
CA LYS A 133 -2.02 35.65 -21.43
C LYS A 133 -2.48 34.59 -20.44
N THR A 134 -1.77 34.42 -19.33
CA THR A 134 -2.11 33.42 -18.33
C THR A 134 -2.69 34.03 -17.08
N THR A 135 -3.47 33.23 -16.33
CA THR A 135 -3.98 33.62 -15.01
C THR A 135 -2.82 34.01 -14.09
N ASN A 136 -2.93 35.14 -13.41
CA ASN A 136 -1.94 35.68 -12.47
C ASN A 136 -0.55 35.90 -13.08
N ASN A 137 -0.46 36.13 -14.37
CA ASN A 137 0.79 36.32 -15.11
C ASN A 137 1.80 35.18 -14.86
N LEU A 138 1.31 33.95 -14.71
CA LEU A 138 2.17 32.79 -14.49
C LEU A 138 2.96 32.48 -15.76
N SER A 139 4.26 32.19 -15.61
CA SER A 139 5.16 31.89 -16.71
C SER A 139 6.01 30.63 -16.41
N PHE A 140 6.86 30.27 -17.37
CA PHE A 140 7.83 29.19 -17.18
C PHE A 140 8.76 29.47 -16.00
N ILE A 141 9.04 28.45 -15.19
CA ILE A 141 10.09 28.53 -14.17
C ILE A 141 11.40 28.81 -14.88
N GLU A 142 11.76 27.96 -15.84
CA GLU A 142 12.93 28.17 -16.69
C GLU A 142 12.73 27.49 -18.06
N ILE A 143 13.52 27.92 -19.05
CA ILE A 143 13.61 27.34 -20.38
C ILE A 143 15.07 26.96 -20.60
N TYR A 144 15.32 25.64 -20.68
CA TYR A 144 16.66 25.09 -20.86
C TYR A 144 16.90 24.66 -22.29
N GLU A 145 18.15 24.71 -22.70
CA GLU A 145 18.61 24.28 -24.00
C GLU A 145 19.72 23.23 -23.82
N LEU A 146 19.56 22.07 -24.45
CA LEU A 146 20.56 21.01 -24.46
C LEU A 146 20.90 20.66 -25.90
N TYR A 147 22.19 20.48 -26.19
CA TYR A 147 22.68 20.06 -27.51
C TYR A 147 23.12 18.58 -27.42
N LYS A 148 22.41 17.72 -28.16
CA LYS A 148 22.62 16.28 -28.15
C LYS A 148 22.87 15.71 -29.54
N PRO A 149 23.41 14.50 -29.68
CA PRO A 149 23.37 13.79 -30.95
C PRO A 149 21.92 13.72 -31.45
N GLY A 150 21.64 14.31 -32.60
CA GLY A 150 20.28 14.46 -33.14
C GLY A 150 19.75 15.90 -33.13
N GLY A 151 20.39 16.82 -32.42
CA GLY A 151 20.11 18.25 -32.46
C GLY A 151 19.80 18.89 -31.12
N ARG A 152 19.39 20.17 -31.19
CA ARG A 152 19.04 20.95 -30.00
C ARG A 152 17.69 20.54 -29.43
N VAL A 153 17.63 20.31 -28.12
CA VAL A 153 16.43 20.03 -27.34
C VAL A 153 16.14 21.22 -26.44
N VAL A 154 14.88 21.69 -26.43
CA VAL A 154 14.44 22.77 -25.55
C VAL A 154 13.46 22.23 -24.51
N LEU A 155 13.79 22.39 -23.23
CA LEU A 155 12.95 21.95 -22.12
C LEU A 155 12.29 23.16 -21.47
N PHE A 156 10.98 23.21 -21.52
CA PHE A 156 10.18 24.23 -20.84
C PHE A 156 9.70 23.68 -19.49
N GLN A 157 10.23 24.22 -18.41
CA GLN A 157 9.80 23.88 -17.06
C GLN A 157 8.56 24.71 -16.69
N ILE A 158 7.40 24.06 -16.66
CA ILE A 158 6.10 24.68 -16.42
C ILE A 158 5.75 24.54 -14.94
N PRO A 159 5.51 25.62 -14.18
CA PRO A 159 5.11 25.53 -12.79
C PRO A 159 3.76 24.84 -12.63
N SER A 160 3.59 24.12 -11.55
CA SER A 160 2.27 23.67 -11.11
C SER A 160 1.35 24.86 -10.90
N ALA A 161 0.08 24.74 -11.28
CA ALA A 161 -0.93 25.75 -10.94
C ALA A 161 -0.92 26.02 -9.43
N PRO A 162 -0.90 27.28 -8.99
CA PRO A 162 -0.97 27.59 -7.57
C PRO A 162 -2.22 26.97 -6.94
N LYS A 163 -2.12 26.57 -5.67
CA LYS A 163 -3.28 26.04 -4.95
C LYS A 163 -4.42 27.05 -5.00
N GLY A 164 -5.61 26.59 -5.39
CA GLY A 164 -6.82 27.39 -5.50
C GLY A 164 -6.98 28.19 -6.78
N ILE A 165 -5.98 28.24 -7.61
CA ILE A 165 -5.98 29.09 -8.81
C ILE A 165 -5.72 28.23 -10.04
N PRO A 166 -6.77 27.73 -10.71
CA PRO A 166 -6.58 27.07 -12.00
C PRO A 166 -6.04 28.06 -13.03
N ILE A 167 -5.13 27.62 -13.87
CA ILE A 167 -4.47 28.47 -14.85
C ILE A 167 -5.23 28.43 -16.17
N ALA A 168 -5.71 29.59 -16.61
CA ALA A 168 -6.25 29.77 -17.96
C ALA A 168 -5.14 30.28 -18.89
N PHE A 169 -5.29 30.04 -20.17
CA PHE A 169 -4.60 30.74 -21.25
C PHE A 169 -5.63 31.42 -22.13
N ASP A 170 -5.48 32.69 -22.33
CA ASP A 170 -6.40 33.54 -23.12
C ASP A 170 -7.87 33.37 -22.65
N GLY A 171 -8.08 33.33 -21.31
CA GLY A 171 -9.38 33.19 -20.67
C GLY A 171 -9.96 31.75 -20.62
N HIS A 172 -9.31 30.76 -21.22
CA HIS A 172 -9.79 29.40 -21.28
C HIS A 172 -8.91 28.44 -20.45
N PHE A 173 -9.54 27.55 -19.66
CA PHE A 173 -8.87 26.53 -18.88
C PHE A 173 -8.66 25.27 -19.71
N TYR A 174 -7.42 24.80 -19.78
CA TYR A 174 -7.06 23.57 -20.48
C TYR A 174 -6.56 22.52 -19.51
N GLY A 175 -6.78 21.26 -19.87
CA GLY A 175 -6.31 20.07 -19.19
C GLY A 175 -5.96 18.97 -20.18
N ARG A 176 -5.65 17.78 -19.66
CA ARG A 176 -5.35 16.62 -20.49
C ARG A 176 -6.31 15.47 -20.19
N SER A 177 -6.60 14.71 -21.23
CA SER A 177 -7.24 13.39 -21.14
C SER A 177 -6.28 12.41 -21.80
N ASN A 178 -5.51 11.68 -20.99
CA ASN A 178 -4.33 10.95 -21.46
C ASN A 178 -3.36 11.90 -22.23
N GLU A 179 -3.07 11.59 -23.48
CA GLU A 179 -2.18 12.38 -24.35
C GLU A 179 -2.89 13.57 -25.05
N SER A 180 -4.23 13.67 -24.96
CA SER A 180 -5.00 14.66 -25.69
C SER A 180 -5.19 15.96 -24.88
N LEU A 181 -4.97 17.09 -25.54
CA LEU A 181 -5.28 18.43 -25.02
C LEU A 181 -6.81 18.63 -25.07
N VAL A 182 -7.42 18.91 -23.93
CA VAL A 182 -8.88 19.10 -23.79
C VAL A 182 -9.19 20.34 -22.94
N ALA A 183 -10.45 20.78 -22.96
CA ALA A 183 -10.91 21.76 -21.96
C ALA A 183 -10.86 21.14 -20.56
N LEU A 184 -10.40 21.90 -19.57
CA LEU A 184 -10.41 21.48 -18.18
C LEU A 184 -11.85 21.35 -17.69
N ASN A 185 -12.28 20.16 -17.25
CA ASN A 185 -13.63 19.94 -16.78
C ASN A 185 -13.88 20.63 -15.43
N ILE A 186 -15.16 20.85 -15.10
CA ILE A 186 -15.57 21.56 -13.88
C ILE A 186 -15.04 20.86 -12.62
N GLU A 187 -15.09 19.54 -12.59
CA GLU A 187 -14.60 18.76 -11.45
C GLU A 187 -13.10 19.00 -11.18
N LYS A 188 -12.26 19.00 -12.22
CA LYS A 188 -10.84 19.33 -12.11
C LYS A 188 -10.61 20.77 -11.67
N ILE A 189 -11.42 21.72 -12.17
CA ILE A 189 -11.38 23.13 -11.74
C ILE A 189 -11.68 23.23 -10.25
N GLU A 190 -12.74 22.57 -9.77
CA GLU A 190 -13.12 22.58 -8.36
C GLU A 190 -12.04 21.94 -7.49
N ARG A 191 -11.43 20.85 -7.93
CA ARG A 191 -10.30 20.21 -7.21
C ARG A 191 -9.14 21.18 -7.03
N ILE A 192 -8.75 21.95 -8.06
CA ILE A 192 -7.68 22.95 -7.95
C ILE A 192 -8.12 24.09 -7.03
N ARG A 193 -9.35 24.58 -7.14
CA ARG A 193 -9.90 25.65 -6.29
C ARG A 193 -9.95 25.24 -4.83
N ASN A 194 -10.39 24.03 -4.54
CA ASN A 194 -10.49 23.49 -3.19
C ASN A 194 -9.12 23.13 -2.58
N ALA A 195 -8.06 23.06 -3.39
CA ALA A 195 -6.71 22.85 -2.89
C ALA A 195 -6.16 24.02 -2.03
N THR A 196 -6.82 25.20 -2.03
CA THR A 196 -6.46 26.32 -1.13
C THR A 196 -6.95 26.18 0.29
N THR A 197 -7.97 25.38 0.53
CA THR A 197 -8.47 25.13 1.88
C THR A 197 -7.62 24.08 2.60
N ASN A 198 -6.30 24.24 2.59
CA ASN A 198 -5.39 23.59 3.54
C ASN A 198 -5.38 24.35 4.88
N THR A 199 -6.49 24.97 5.27
CA THR A 199 -6.71 25.26 6.69
C THR A 199 -7.06 23.92 7.33
N ASP A 200 -6.21 23.49 8.22
CA ASP A 200 -6.48 22.29 9.03
C ASP A 200 -7.85 22.47 9.72
N TRP A 201 -8.87 21.79 9.18
CA TRP A 201 -10.23 21.88 9.71
C TRP A 201 -10.26 21.59 11.20
N SER A 202 -9.41 20.70 11.67
CA SER A 202 -9.42 20.21 13.04
C SER A 202 -9.00 21.27 14.07
N GLN A 203 -8.19 22.26 13.68
CA GLN A 203 -7.78 23.37 14.57
C GLN A 203 -8.76 24.55 14.64
N ASN A 204 -9.83 24.55 13.82
CA ASN A 204 -10.77 25.65 13.81
C ASN A 204 -11.43 25.82 15.18
N ILE A 205 -11.41 27.06 15.68
CA ILE A 205 -12.03 27.43 16.97
C ILE A 205 -13.53 27.58 16.78
N VAL A 206 -14.29 26.93 17.64
CA VAL A 206 -15.76 27.03 17.74
C VAL A 206 -16.10 28.01 18.86
N ALA A 207 -16.30 29.27 18.50
CA ALA A 207 -16.44 30.36 19.47
C ALA A 207 -17.65 30.23 20.42
N SER A 208 -18.68 29.50 20.00
CA SER A 208 -19.92 29.28 20.79
C SER A 208 -19.84 28.07 21.71
N ALA A 209 -18.83 27.22 21.57
CA ALA A 209 -18.64 26.03 22.41
C ALA A 209 -17.79 26.35 23.65
N THR A 210 -18.11 25.68 24.74
CA THR A 210 -17.45 25.80 26.04
C THR A 210 -17.00 24.43 26.55
N ILE A 211 -16.33 24.40 27.69
CA ILE A 211 -15.92 23.14 28.33
C ILE A 211 -17.13 22.28 28.75
N ASP A 212 -18.27 22.93 29.02
CA ASP A 212 -19.49 22.23 29.38
C ASP A 212 -20.10 21.41 28.24
N ASP A 213 -19.68 21.67 27.02
CA ASP A 213 -20.07 20.88 25.83
C ASP A 213 -19.23 19.60 25.68
N LEU A 214 -18.22 19.39 26.54
CA LEU A 214 -17.41 18.18 26.56
C LEU A 214 -17.98 17.13 27.52
N ASP A 215 -17.81 15.85 27.19
CA ASP A 215 -18.20 14.71 28.02
C ASP A 215 -17.15 14.47 29.11
N THR A 216 -17.58 14.43 30.36
CA THR A 216 -16.68 14.27 31.51
C THR A 216 -15.92 12.93 31.50
N ASN A 217 -16.58 11.84 31.07
CA ASN A 217 -15.93 10.53 30.94
C ASN A 217 -14.90 10.53 29.83
N ALA A 218 -15.17 11.26 28.73
CA ALA A 218 -14.22 11.43 27.66
C ALA A 218 -12.97 12.22 28.10
N ILE A 219 -13.14 13.29 28.91
CA ILE A 219 -12.00 14.02 29.50
C ILE A 219 -11.20 13.11 30.43
N GLN A 220 -11.88 12.34 31.29
CA GLN A 220 -11.20 11.39 32.18
C GLN A 220 -10.42 10.33 31.37
N LYS A 221 -11.02 9.72 30.38
CA LYS A 221 -10.35 8.76 29.47
C LYS A 221 -9.15 9.40 28.77
N ALA A 222 -9.29 10.63 28.31
CA ALA A 222 -8.20 11.38 27.68
C ALA A 222 -7.02 11.57 28.66
N ARG A 223 -7.27 11.93 29.92
CA ARG A 223 -6.22 12.05 30.95
C ARG A 223 -5.53 10.72 31.21
N GLU A 224 -6.28 9.62 31.31
CA GLU A 224 -5.73 8.28 31.50
C GLU A 224 -4.79 7.90 30.35
N GLN A 225 -5.22 8.09 29.11
CA GLN A 225 -4.41 7.79 27.93
C GLN A 225 -3.19 8.71 27.82
N TYR A 226 -3.32 9.98 28.17
CA TYR A 226 -2.20 10.92 28.21
C TYR A 226 -1.14 10.51 29.25
N ARG A 227 -1.55 10.03 30.44
CA ARG A 227 -0.64 9.48 31.46
C ARG A 227 0.14 8.27 30.94
N ILE A 228 -0.54 7.36 30.24
CA ILE A 228 0.11 6.18 29.63
C ILE A 228 1.15 6.61 28.61
N LYS A 229 0.85 7.63 27.81
CA LYS A 229 1.77 8.13 26.77
C LYS A 229 2.94 8.93 27.36
N HIS A 230 2.73 9.60 28.48
CA HIS A 230 3.71 10.50 29.10
C HIS A 230 4.02 10.12 30.57
N PRO A 231 4.58 8.93 30.84
CA PRO A 231 4.78 8.42 32.21
C PRO A 231 5.69 9.31 33.07
N SER A 232 6.60 10.06 32.45
CA SER A 232 7.49 10.99 33.17
C SER A 232 6.82 12.27 33.66
N LYS A 233 5.56 12.53 33.29
CA LYS A 233 4.81 13.76 33.61
C LYS A 233 3.58 13.52 34.47
N ILE A 234 3.46 12.37 35.13
CA ILE A 234 2.25 11.99 35.88
C ILE A 234 1.93 13.01 36.97
N SER A 235 2.92 13.43 37.78
CA SER A 235 2.75 14.41 38.84
C SER A 235 2.25 15.77 38.33
N ASP A 236 2.74 16.20 37.16
CA ASP A 236 2.30 17.44 36.53
C ASP A 236 0.87 17.32 36.03
N ILE A 237 0.55 16.20 35.34
CA ILE A 237 -0.80 15.93 34.79
C ILE A 237 -1.85 15.95 35.91
N ASP A 238 -1.54 15.43 37.07
CA ASP A 238 -2.43 15.41 38.24
C ASP A 238 -2.67 16.78 38.84
N SER A 239 -1.75 17.72 38.66
CA SER A 239 -1.87 19.11 39.12
C SER A 239 -2.65 20.02 38.16
N TRP A 240 -2.81 19.64 36.87
CA TRP A 240 -3.45 20.48 35.88
C TRP A 240 -4.98 20.45 36.01
N ASP A 241 -5.60 21.64 35.94
CA ASP A 241 -7.02 21.74 35.67
C ASP A 241 -7.37 21.25 34.25
N ASP A 242 -8.66 21.11 33.95
CA ASP A 242 -9.07 20.57 32.67
C ASP A 242 -8.66 21.47 31.47
N ILE A 243 -8.73 22.79 31.63
CA ILE A 243 -8.34 23.73 30.57
C ILE A 243 -6.84 23.60 30.27
N THR A 244 -6.01 23.58 31.32
CA THR A 244 -4.56 23.39 31.17
C THR A 244 -4.24 22.04 30.53
N PHE A 245 -4.88 20.96 30.99
CA PHE A 245 -4.73 19.64 30.40
C PHE A 245 -5.07 19.62 28.91
N LEU A 246 -6.24 20.14 28.54
CA LEU A 246 -6.71 20.16 27.16
C LEU A 246 -5.77 20.95 26.24
N ASN A 247 -5.24 22.08 26.70
CA ASN A 247 -4.22 22.85 25.97
C ASN A 247 -2.91 22.06 25.80
N LYS A 248 -2.41 21.40 26.86
CA LYS A 248 -1.19 20.57 26.82
C LYS A 248 -1.36 19.36 25.90
N ALA A 249 -2.54 18.77 25.88
CA ALA A 249 -2.88 17.64 25.02
C ALA A 249 -3.09 18.03 23.54
N LYS A 250 -3.03 19.33 23.17
CA LYS A 250 -3.31 19.84 21.82
C LYS A 250 -4.76 19.62 21.39
N ILE A 251 -5.69 19.73 22.32
CA ILE A 251 -7.12 19.56 22.07
C ILE A 251 -7.79 20.93 21.94
N THR A 252 -7.34 21.91 22.73
CA THR A 252 -7.81 23.29 22.71
C THR A 252 -6.67 24.25 22.35
N ILE A 253 -7.03 25.46 21.98
CA ILE A 253 -6.09 26.56 21.70
C ILE A 253 -6.42 27.71 22.64
N GLU A 254 -5.52 28.05 23.57
CA GLU A 254 -5.71 29.13 24.56
C GLU A 254 -7.03 28.95 25.35
N GLY A 255 -7.40 27.72 25.69
CA GLY A 255 -8.64 27.39 26.37
C GLY A 255 -9.89 27.43 25.49
N LYS A 256 -9.78 27.78 24.20
CA LYS A 256 -10.90 27.84 23.27
C LYS A 256 -11.15 26.47 22.65
N MET A 257 -12.42 26.08 22.57
CA MET A 257 -12.83 24.81 21.99
C MET A 257 -12.53 24.77 20.49
N THR A 258 -11.95 23.67 20.02
CA THR A 258 -11.65 23.43 18.61
C THR A 258 -12.55 22.33 18.06
N ASN A 259 -12.59 22.14 16.74
CA ASN A 259 -13.25 20.99 16.14
C ASN A 259 -12.67 19.66 16.69
N THR A 260 -11.37 19.59 16.97
CA THR A 260 -10.73 18.44 17.63
C THR A 260 -11.32 18.16 19.00
N ALA A 261 -11.54 19.22 19.83
CA ALA A 261 -12.12 19.06 21.17
C ALA A 261 -13.52 18.45 21.11
N LEU A 262 -14.36 18.98 20.23
CA LEU A 262 -15.72 18.51 20.07
C LEU A 262 -15.79 17.12 19.44
N LEU A 263 -14.93 16.82 18.46
CA LEU A 263 -14.89 15.51 17.82
C LEU A 263 -14.47 14.39 18.78
N LEU A 264 -13.37 14.62 19.52
CA LEU A 264 -12.80 13.61 20.41
C LEU A 264 -13.52 13.51 21.74
N LEU A 265 -13.96 14.65 22.31
CA LEU A 265 -14.43 14.73 23.70
C LEU A 265 -15.83 15.33 23.84
N GLY A 266 -16.43 15.88 22.76
CA GLY A 266 -17.75 16.51 22.81
C GLY A 266 -18.87 15.55 23.21
N LYS A 267 -19.86 16.01 23.94
CA LYS A 267 -21.09 15.27 24.18
C LYS A 267 -21.78 14.93 22.86
N GLU A 268 -22.66 13.95 22.84
CA GLU A 268 -23.37 13.54 21.63
C GLU A 268 -24.14 14.72 20.99
N GLU A 269 -24.85 15.49 21.81
CA GLU A 269 -25.59 16.68 21.40
C GLU A 269 -24.66 17.80 20.86
N SER A 270 -23.41 17.87 21.30
CA SER A 270 -22.44 18.87 20.84
C SER A 270 -21.99 18.65 19.40
N GLY A 271 -22.35 17.53 18.79
CA GLY A 271 -22.09 17.27 17.37
C GLY A 271 -22.68 18.32 16.42
N HIS A 272 -23.69 19.09 16.83
CA HIS A 272 -24.27 20.18 16.03
C HIS A 272 -23.25 21.31 15.74
N PHE A 273 -22.30 21.56 16.64
CA PHE A 273 -21.23 22.55 16.44
C PHE A 273 -20.29 22.19 15.29
N LEU A 274 -20.19 20.90 14.97
CA LEU A 274 -19.40 20.42 13.84
C LEU A 274 -20.18 20.48 12.51
N SER A 275 -21.37 21.09 12.51
CA SER A 275 -22.29 21.13 11.36
C SER A 275 -21.68 21.81 10.14
N SER A 276 -21.41 21.18 9.19
CA SER A 276 -21.07 20.94 7.83
C SER A 276 -20.32 19.61 7.72
N ALA A 277 -19.65 19.12 8.77
CA ALA A 277 -19.07 17.79 8.82
C ALA A 277 -20.07 16.78 9.39
N ILE A 278 -20.02 15.53 8.94
CA ILE A 278 -20.71 14.40 9.57
C ILE A 278 -19.69 13.70 10.47
N ALA A 279 -19.64 14.12 11.74
CA ALA A 279 -18.79 13.51 12.76
C ALA A 279 -19.41 12.18 13.24
N GLN A 280 -19.37 11.15 12.40
CA GLN A 280 -20.01 9.87 12.67
C GLN A 280 -19.20 8.71 12.10
N ILE A 281 -19.12 7.62 12.88
CA ILE A 281 -18.62 6.32 12.45
C ILE A 281 -19.81 5.39 12.31
N SER A 282 -19.94 4.68 11.19
CA SER A 282 -21.00 3.71 10.93
C SER A 282 -20.40 2.32 10.79
N TRP A 283 -20.73 1.42 11.72
CA TRP A 283 -20.44 0.00 11.56
C TRP A 283 -21.62 -0.68 10.88
N ILE A 284 -21.36 -1.51 9.87
CA ILE A 284 -22.39 -2.21 9.09
C ILE A 284 -21.95 -3.66 8.87
N LEU A 285 -22.72 -4.61 9.39
CA LEU A 285 -22.58 -6.02 9.12
C LEU A 285 -23.27 -6.37 7.80
N LYS A 286 -22.49 -6.76 6.79
CA LYS A 286 -22.99 -7.03 5.43
C LYS A 286 -23.53 -8.43 5.25
N ASP A 287 -22.99 -9.41 5.96
CA ASP A 287 -23.45 -10.79 5.88
C ASP A 287 -24.58 -11.06 6.89
N ALA A 288 -25.38 -12.10 6.63
CA ALA A 288 -26.51 -12.46 7.49
C ALA A 288 -26.07 -12.72 8.95
N PRO A 289 -26.85 -12.24 9.94
CA PRO A 289 -28.20 -11.71 9.84
C PRO A 289 -28.29 -10.23 9.41
N GLY A 290 -27.16 -9.54 9.21
CA GLY A 290 -27.13 -8.11 8.95
C GLY A 290 -27.29 -7.28 10.22
N GLY A 291 -26.76 -6.06 10.21
CA GLY A 291 -26.85 -5.13 11.33
C GLY A 291 -26.11 -3.84 11.03
N TYR A 292 -26.42 -2.81 11.77
CA TYR A 292 -25.69 -1.55 11.70
C TYR A 292 -25.82 -0.79 13.01
N GLU A 293 -24.80 0.04 13.29
CA GLU A 293 -24.81 0.97 14.41
C GLU A 293 -24.04 2.24 14.02
N HIS A 294 -24.46 3.35 14.60
CA HIS A 294 -23.89 4.66 14.32
C HIS A 294 -23.33 5.27 15.61
N PHE A 295 -22.12 5.78 15.55
CA PHE A 295 -21.39 6.34 16.67
C PHE A 295 -21.03 7.80 16.35
N GLY A 296 -21.59 8.74 17.10
CA GLY A 296 -21.24 10.16 17.03
C GLY A 296 -20.06 10.52 17.95
N CYS A 297 -19.99 11.77 18.37
CA CYS A 297 -19.07 12.20 19.43
C CYS A 297 -19.48 11.58 20.79
N PRO A 298 -18.56 11.40 21.73
CA PRO A 298 -17.10 11.61 21.66
C PRO A 298 -16.36 10.39 21.05
N PHE A 299 -15.48 10.63 20.09
CA PHE A 299 -14.80 9.54 19.39
C PHE A 299 -13.84 8.76 20.30
N ILE A 300 -13.22 9.39 21.30
CA ILE A 300 -12.32 8.69 22.24
C ILE A 300 -13.00 7.53 22.99
N LEU A 301 -14.28 7.61 23.24
CA LEU A 301 -15.09 6.55 23.86
C LEU A 301 -15.69 5.60 22.82
N ASN A 302 -16.12 6.15 21.70
CA ASN A 302 -16.94 5.43 20.73
C ASN A 302 -16.13 4.53 19.80
N VAL A 303 -14.83 4.78 19.60
CA VAL A 303 -13.94 3.85 18.87
C VAL A 303 -13.85 2.48 19.55
N ASP A 304 -13.88 2.42 20.90
CA ASP A 304 -13.90 1.15 21.63
C ASP A 304 -15.26 0.43 21.48
N LYS A 305 -16.36 1.17 21.34
CA LYS A 305 -17.69 0.59 21.05
C LYS A 305 -17.73 0.00 19.63
N VAL A 306 -17.20 0.71 18.63
CA VAL A 306 -17.06 0.17 17.25
C VAL A 306 -16.28 -1.13 17.26
N LEU A 307 -15.16 -1.18 18.00
CA LEU A 307 -14.36 -2.39 18.14
C LEU A 307 -15.17 -3.55 18.76
N SER A 308 -16.04 -3.26 19.74
CA SER A 308 -16.87 -4.29 20.39
C SER A 308 -18.01 -4.80 19.51
N CYS A 309 -18.44 -4.05 18.49
CA CYS A 309 -19.41 -4.53 17.50
C CYS A 309 -18.80 -5.55 16.53
N ILE A 310 -17.49 -5.47 16.27
CA ILE A 310 -16.82 -6.37 15.32
C ILE A 310 -16.76 -7.78 15.89
N ARG A 311 -17.33 -8.74 15.16
CA ARG A 311 -17.34 -10.18 15.52
C ARG A 311 -15.96 -10.79 15.28
N ASN A 312 -15.00 -10.52 16.12
CA ASN A 312 -13.65 -11.08 15.99
C ASN A 312 -13.61 -12.55 16.45
N LEU A 313 -14.25 -13.42 15.67
CA LEU A 313 -14.41 -14.84 15.98
C LEU A 313 -13.06 -15.56 15.94
N LYS A 314 -12.96 -16.63 16.72
CA LYS A 314 -11.86 -17.60 16.63
C LYS A 314 -12.22 -18.69 15.64
N TYR A 315 -11.32 -19.01 14.74
CA TYR A 315 -11.46 -20.18 13.88
C TYR A 315 -10.25 -21.11 14.03
N ARG A 316 -10.46 -22.38 13.75
CA ARG A 316 -9.41 -23.38 13.81
C ARG A 316 -8.81 -23.56 12.43
N HIS A 317 -7.56 -23.16 12.28
CA HIS A 317 -6.79 -23.40 11.07
C HIS A 317 -5.92 -24.65 11.28
N MET A 318 -6.03 -25.61 10.35
CA MET A 318 -5.15 -26.78 10.31
C MET A 318 -3.97 -26.45 9.41
N GLY A 319 -2.87 -26.01 10.00
CA GLY A 319 -1.63 -25.79 9.24
C GLY A 319 -1.13 -27.09 8.60
N ALA A 320 -0.57 -27.00 7.39
CA ALA A 320 -0.08 -28.15 6.61
C ALA A 320 0.99 -29.01 7.35
N THR A 321 1.59 -28.47 8.40
CA THR A 321 2.71 -29.10 9.14
C THR A 321 2.39 -29.43 10.60
N SER A 322 1.19 -29.12 11.10
CA SER A 322 0.81 -29.36 12.50
C SER A 322 -0.28 -30.43 12.62
N LEU A 323 -0.14 -31.31 13.58
CA LEU A 323 -1.19 -32.28 13.98
C LEU A 323 -2.26 -31.62 14.86
N PHE A 324 -2.01 -30.41 15.35
CA PHE A 324 -2.92 -29.69 16.22
C PHE A 324 -3.48 -28.48 15.49
N PRO A 325 -4.82 -28.26 15.54
CA PRO A 325 -5.39 -27.02 15.01
C PRO A 325 -4.92 -25.83 15.84
N GLU A 326 -4.45 -24.80 15.18
CA GLU A 326 -4.16 -23.51 15.81
C GLU A 326 -5.46 -22.70 15.88
N GLU A 327 -5.82 -22.20 17.07
CA GLU A 327 -6.93 -21.27 17.22
C GLU A 327 -6.41 -19.86 16.92
N VAL A 328 -6.93 -19.27 15.87
CA VAL A 328 -6.55 -17.93 15.40
C VAL A 328 -7.78 -17.04 15.39
N THR A 329 -7.68 -15.80 15.90
CA THR A 329 -8.74 -14.80 15.72
C THR A 329 -8.76 -14.32 14.28
N HIS A 330 -9.91 -13.96 13.74
CA HIS A 330 -10.01 -13.39 12.39
C HIS A 330 -9.12 -12.15 12.24
N TYR A 331 -9.14 -11.26 13.23
CA TYR A 331 -8.42 -9.99 13.16
C TYR A 331 -7.53 -9.79 14.38
N ASP A 332 -6.40 -9.14 14.18
CA ASP A 332 -5.60 -8.60 15.27
C ASP A 332 -6.23 -7.29 15.75
N THR A 333 -6.43 -7.16 17.07
CA THR A 333 -7.11 -6.01 17.68
C THR A 333 -6.35 -4.70 17.43
N TRP A 334 -5.00 -4.75 17.42
CA TRP A 334 -4.18 -3.58 17.15
C TRP A 334 -4.37 -3.11 15.71
N VAL A 335 -4.45 -4.04 14.74
CA VAL A 335 -4.69 -3.73 13.32
C VAL A 335 -6.04 -3.07 13.10
N ILE A 336 -7.10 -3.55 13.76
CA ILE A 336 -8.43 -2.91 13.71
C ILE A 336 -8.37 -1.48 14.24
N ARG A 337 -7.75 -1.30 15.42
CA ARG A 337 -7.61 0.02 16.06
C ARG A 337 -6.84 0.98 15.17
N GLU A 338 -5.72 0.56 14.63
CA GLU A 338 -4.90 1.37 13.75
C GLU A 338 -5.66 1.80 12.50
N ALA A 339 -6.37 0.86 11.83
CA ALA A 339 -7.19 1.17 10.66
C ALA A 339 -8.30 2.17 10.98
N LEU A 340 -9.00 2.00 12.11
CA LEU A 340 -10.08 2.90 12.53
C LEU A 340 -9.54 4.29 12.91
N HIS A 341 -8.45 4.36 13.68
CA HIS A 341 -7.85 5.62 14.07
C HIS A 341 -7.27 6.37 12.87
N ASN A 342 -6.73 5.67 11.87
CA ASN A 342 -6.30 6.29 10.62
C ASN A 342 -7.48 6.88 9.85
N CYS A 343 -8.65 6.23 9.84
CA CYS A 343 -9.86 6.82 9.26
C CYS A 343 -10.23 8.13 9.98
N VAL A 344 -10.20 8.17 11.32
CA VAL A 344 -10.49 9.38 12.09
C VAL A 344 -9.48 10.50 11.79
N ALA A 345 -8.18 10.19 11.80
CA ALA A 345 -7.13 11.18 11.58
C ALA A 345 -7.12 11.74 10.16
N HIS A 346 -7.47 10.93 9.16
CA HIS A 346 -7.36 11.27 7.74
C HIS A 346 -8.68 11.59 7.05
N GLN A 347 -9.83 11.49 7.75
CA GLN A 347 -11.14 11.88 7.23
C GLN A 347 -11.11 13.32 6.72
N ASP A 348 -11.69 13.53 5.55
CA ASP A 348 -12.00 14.87 5.04
C ASP A 348 -13.36 15.33 5.57
N TYR A 349 -13.31 15.96 6.74
CA TYR A 349 -14.54 16.42 7.41
C TYR A 349 -15.28 17.53 6.65
N SER A 350 -14.69 18.12 5.61
CA SER A 350 -15.37 19.10 4.76
C SER A 350 -16.38 18.46 3.79
N LYS A 351 -16.27 17.15 3.54
CA LYS A 351 -17.03 16.43 2.50
C LYS A 351 -18.38 15.88 2.94
N ARG A 352 -18.86 16.16 4.11
CA ARG A 352 -20.16 15.70 4.61
C ARG A 352 -20.39 14.18 4.46
N GLU A 353 -19.33 13.41 4.59
CA GLU A 353 -19.34 11.95 4.55
C GLU A 353 -18.95 11.41 5.92
N ARG A 354 -19.45 10.22 6.24
CA ARG A 354 -19.15 9.52 7.49
C ARG A 354 -18.00 8.53 7.28
N ILE A 355 -17.34 8.16 8.37
CA ILE A 355 -16.43 7.02 8.37
C ILE A 355 -17.28 5.76 8.36
N THR A 356 -16.95 4.78 7.51
CA THR A 356 -17.70 3.53 7.38
C THR A 356 -16.80 2.33 7.67
N VAL A 357 -17.30 1.41 8.49
CA VAL A 357 -16.68 0.12 8.77
C VAL A 357 -17.63 -0.96 8.30
N LEU A 358 -17.30 -1.64 7.20
CA LEU A 358 -18.09 -2.74 6.66
C LEU A 358 -17.49 -4.06 7.12
N GLU A 359 -18.30 -4.86 7.81
CA GLU A 359 -17.91 -6.20 8.25
C GLU A 359 -18.53 -7.26 7.37
N TYR A 360 -17.67 -8.11 6.81
CA TYR A 360 -18.00 -9.34 6.11
C TYR A 360 -17.50 -10.54 6.91
N ASN A 361 -17.91 -11.74 6.57
CA ASN A 361 -17.49 -12.96 7.27
C ASN A 361 -15.96 -13.15 7.26
N ASN A 362 -15.28 -12.69 6.20
CA ASN A 362 -13.85 -12.93 6.00
C ASN A 362 -12.99 -11.67 5.85
N LYS A 363 -13.57 -10.49 5.95
CA LYS A 363 -12.84 -9.22 5.83
C LYS A 363 -13.56 -8.07 6.50
N LEU A 364 -12.77 -7.08 6.90
CA LEU A 364 -13.23 -5.74 7.29
C LEU A 364 -12.82 -4.74 6.23
N ILE A 365 -13.70 -3.80 5.92
CA ILE A 365 -13.39 -2.67 5.04
C ILE A 365 -13.60 -1.39 5.83
N PHE A 366 -12.56 -0.57 5.90
CA PHE A 366 -12.56 0.75 6.49
C PHE A 366 -12.53 1.78 5.39
N GLU A 367 -13.48 2.71 5.41
CA GLU A 367 -13.62 3.74 4.40
C GLU A 367 -13.72 5.10 5.04
N ASN A 368 -12.94 6.05 4.56
CA ASN A 368 -13.02 7.45 4.95
C ASN A 368 -12.96 8.37 3.73
N ALA A 369 -13.63 9.51 3.81
CA ALA A 369 -13.60 10.53 2.78
C ALA A 369 -12.21 11.16 2.65
N GLY A 370 -11.84 11.49 1.42
CA GLY A 370 -10.59 12.15 1.08
C GLY A 370 -9.57 11.23 0.45
N ASN A 371 -8.82 11.78 -0.49
CA ASN A 371 -7.80 11.05 -1.22
C ASN A 371 -6.67 10.62 -0.27
N PHE A 372 -6.07 9.48 -0.57
CA PHE A 372 -4.83 9.08 0.04
C PHE A 372 -3.73 10.07 -0.30
N ILE A 373 -3.08 10.64 0.73
CA ILE A 373 -2.11 11.75 0.52
C ILE A 373 -0.76 11.25 -0.01
N PRO A 374 -0.18 10.14 0.51
CA PRO A 374 1.07 9.60 -0.01
C PRO A 374 0.94 9.11 -1.46
N SER A 375 2.05 9.08 -2.21
CA SER A 375 2.05 8.66 -3.61
C SER A 375 1.80 7.17 -3.81
N SER A 376 2.27 6.33 -2.88
CA SER A 376 2.05 4.87 -2.89
C SER A 376 2.23 4.26 -1.50
N ILE A 377 1.70 3.05 -1.32
CA ILE A 377 1.88 2.27 -0.08
C ILE A 377 3.32 1.77 0.04
N GLU A 378 3.91 1.37 -1.07
CA GLU A 378 5.30 0.90 -1.13
C GLU A 378 6.28 1.99 -0.68
N GLU A 379 6.01 3.24 -1.01
CA GLU A 379 6.81 4.38 -0.54
C GLU A 379 6.74 4.54 0.98
N ILE A 380 5.54 4.45 1.57
CA ILE A 380 5.37 4.55 3.03
C ILE A 380 6.12 3.42 3.75
N ILE A 381 6.04 2.20 3.23
CA ILE A 381 6.69 1.04 3.83
C ILE A 381 8.22 1.16 3.79
N LYS A 382 8.77 1.75 2.71
CA LYS A 382 10.21 2.01 2.55
C LYS A 382 10.71 3.17 3.41
N GLN A 383 9.87 4.21 3.59
CA GLN A 383 10.25 5.39 4.35
C GLN A 383 10.01 5.16 5.84
N ASP A 384 11.09 5.10 6.63
CA ASP A 384 11.04 4.96 8.10
C ASP A 384 10.99 6.34 8.77
N ARG A 385 10.06 7.20 8.34
CA ARG A 385 9.90 8.57 8.84
C ARG A 385 8.44 9.00 8.85
N PRO A 386 8.05 9.97 9.70
CA PRO A 386 6.70 10.53 9.74
C PRO A 386 6.29 11.11 8.39
N GLN A 387 4.99 11.03 8.08
CA GLN A 387 4.40 11.65 6.91
C GLN A 387 4.65 13.17 6.93
N ARG A 388 4.98 13.76 5.78
CA ARG A 388 5.20 15.22 5.66
C ARG A 388 3.92 16.02 5.74
N TYR A 389 2.80 15.44 5.32
CA TYR A 389 1.53 16.14 5.19
C TYR A 389 0.41 15.36 5.85
N TYR A 390 -0.34 16.04 6.70
CA TYR A 390 -1.55 15.54 7.33
C TYR A 390 -2.70 16.45 6.96
N ARG A 391 -3.88 15.87 6.68
CA ARG A 391 -5.08 16.66 6.42
C ARG A 391 -5.56 17.37 7.67
N ASN A 392 -5.54 16.69 8.80
CA ASN A 392 -5.94 17.18 10.12
C ASN A 392 -4.75 17.08 11.07
N LEU A 393 -3.75 17.93 10.90
CA LEU A 393 -2.50 17.85 11.68
C LEU A 393 -2.75 18.07 13.18
N PHE A 394 -3.62 19.02 13.54
CA PHE A 394 -3.93 19.32 14.92
C PHE A 394 -4.64 18.13 15.60
N LEU A 395 -5.62 17.52 14.93
CA LEU A 395 -6.28 16.28 15.39
C LEU A 395 -5.29 15.14 15.54
N ALA A 396 -4.43 14.91 14.54
CA ALA A 396 -3.43 13.86 14.60
C ALA A 396 -2.47 14.04 15.79
N GLN A 397 -2.03 15.26 16.08
CA GLN A 397 -1.20 15.57 17.25
C GLN A 397 -1.94 15.30 18.57
N ALA A 398 -3.21 15.67 18.67
CA ALA A 398 -4.04 15.34 19.82
C ALA A 398 -4.18 13.82 20.00
N MET A 399 -4.47 13.09 18.94
CA MET A 399 -4.59 11.61 18.96
C MET A 399 -3.28 10.93 19.36
N VAL A 400 -2.12 11.47 18.95
CA VAL A 400 -0.80 10.99 19.42
C VAL A 400 -0.65 11.20 20.92
N ASN A 401 -0.98 12.39 21.42
CA ASN A 401 -0.89 12.70 22.85
C ASN A 401 -1.84 11.84 23.69
N LEU A 402 -2.99 11.50 23.15
CA LEU A 402 -3.99 10.62 23.76
C LEU A 402 -3.75 9.12 23.52
N ASN A 403 -2.54 8.74 23.07
CA ASN A 403 -2.16 7.34 22.84
C ASN A 403 -3.11 6.58 21.87
N MET A 404 -3.80 7.29 20.98
CA MET A 404 -4.66 6.69 19.96
C MET A 404 -3.85 6.23 18.74
N ILE A 405 -2.86 7.02 18.32
CA ILE A 405 -1.96 6.70 17.19
C ILE A 405 -0.49 6.84 17.57
N ASP A 406 0.37 6.15 16.82
CA ASP A 406 1.83 6.23 17.02
C ASP A 406 2.44 7.49 16.38
N THR A 407 3.52 8.00 16.97
CA THR A 407 4.23 9.23 16.54
C THR A 407 5.04 9.09 15.26
N ILE A 408 5.41 7.86 14.88
CA ILE A 408 6.54 7.61 13.95
C ILE A 408 6.06 7.37 12.51
N GLY A 409 4.74 7.44 12.24
CA GLY A 409 4.20 7.13 10.90
C GLY A 409 4.40 5.67 10.47
N SER A 410 4.72 4.78 11.42
CA SER A 410 4.99 3.37 11.19
C SER A 410 3.73 2.48 11.22
N GLY A 411 2.56 3.05 11.49
CA GLY A 411 1.31 2.30 11.67
C GLY A 411 0.96 1.41 10.49
N ILE A 412 1.03 1.95 9.26
CA ILE A 412 0.78 1.16 8.05
C ILE A 412 1.80 0.01 7.92
N LYS A 413 3.10 0.30 8.04
CA LYS A 413 4.17 -0.72 7.99
C LYS A 413 3.93 -1.82 9.02
N LYS A 414 3.55 -1.45 10.25
CA LYS A 414 3.26 -2.40 11.33
C LYS A 414 1.99 -3.22 11.04
N MET A 415 0.93 -2.65 10.44
CA MET A 415 -0.22 -3.44 10.00
C MET A 415 0.19 -4.54 9.02
N PHE A 416 1.07 -4.22 8.05
CA PHE A 416 1.61 -5.20 7.11
C PHE A 416 2.44 -6.27 7.82
N THR A 417 3.31 -5.88 8.75
CA THR A 417 4.15 -6.80 9.52
C THR A 417 3.29 -7.74 10.36
N VAL A 418 2.30 -7.23 11.10
CA VAL A 418 1.39 -8.06 11.91
C VAL A 418 0.64 -9.08 11.05
N GLN A 419 0.12 -8.68 9.88
CA GLN A 419 -0.56 -9.62 8.99
C GLN A 419 0.41 -10.66 8.39
N LYS A 420 1.65 -10.25 8.03
CA LYS A 420 2.72 -11.17 7.63
C LYS A 420 2.98 -12.22 8.71
N ASP A 421 3.20 -11.78 9.95
CA ASP A 421 3.56 -12.66 11.09
C ASP A 421 2.41 -13.61 11.45
N ARG A 422 1.18 -13.22 11.16
CA ARG A 422 -0.02 -14.09 11.28
C ARG A 422 -0.22 -14.99 10.06
N HIS A 423 0.60 -14.89 9.03
CA HIS A 423 0.49 -15.59 7.74
C HIS A 423 -0.80 -15.28 6.98
N PHE A 424 -1.40 -14.15 7.25
CA PHE A 424 -2.63 -13.64 6.62
C PHE A 424 -2.31 -12.79 5.39
N PRO A 425 -3.28 -12.61 4.47
CA PRO A 425 -3.13 -11.65 3.38
C PRO A 425 -2.84 -10.26 3.92
N LEU A 426 -1.96 -9.52 3.25
CA LEU A 426 -1.62 -8.16 3.65
C LEU A 426 -2.82 -7.22 3.48
N PRO A 427 -2.88 -6.10 4.22
CA PRO A 427 -3.91 -5.09 4.00
C PRO A 427 -3.91 -4.61 2.55
N SER A 428 -5.09 -4.39 1.97
CA SER A 428 -5.24 -3.79 0.63
C SER A 428 -5.75 -2.37 0.76
N PHE A 429 -5.10 -1.44 0.07
CA PHE A 429 -5.50 -0.04 0.00
C PHE A 429 -6.01 0.25 -1.41
N ASP A 430 -7.27 0.65 -1.54
CA ASP A 430 -7.77 1.23 -2.77
C ASP A 430 -7.59 2.75 -2.69
N ILE A 431 -6.59 3.22 -3.42
CA ILE A 431 -6.22 4.64 -3.54
C ILE A 431 -6.67 5.24 -4.88
N SER A 432 -7.33 4.44 -5.72
CA SER A 432 -7.82 4.87 -7.03
C SER A 432 -9.13 5.66 -6.94
N ALA A 433 -9.86 5.48 -5.84
CA ALA A 433 -11.07 6.25 -5.57
C ALA A 433 -10.73 7.75 -5.40
N LEU A 434 -11.27 8.59 -6.27
CA LEU A 434 -10.95 10.02 -6.35
C LEU A 434 -11.27 10.81 -5.08
N ASN A 435 -12.14 10.30 -4.23
CA ASN A 435 -12.68 11.02 -3.08
C ASN A 435 -12.70 10.22 -1.77
N ALA A 436 -12.23 8.99 -1.77
CA ALA A 436 -12.22 8.12 -0.60
C ALA A 436 -10.90 7.37 -0.48
N THR A 437 -10.55 6.96 0.73
CA THR A 437 -9.50 6.00 1.02
C THR A 437 -10.17 4.76 1.60
N ILE A 438 -9.93 3.60 0.98
CA ILE A 438 -10.55 2.34 1.37
C ILE A 438 -9.44 1.36 1.77
N VAL A 439 -9.55 0.80 2.97
CA VAL A 439 -8.61 -0.18 3.51
C VAL A 439 -9.34 -1.49 3.78
N THR A 440 -8.89 -2.58 3.19
CA THR A 440 -9.41 -3.93 3.42
C THR A 440 -8.44 -4.72 4.28
N ILE A 441 -8.93 -5.22 5.43
CA ILE A 441 -8.21 -6.14 6.33
C ILE A 441 -8.83 -7.53 6.18
N TYR A 442 -8.02 -8.51 5.81
CA TYR A 442 -8.48 -9.88 5.63
C TYR A 442 -8.44 -10.64 6.95
N GLY A 443 -9.53 -11.33 7.26
CA GLY A 443 -9.72 -12.13 8.47
C GLY A 443 -9.48 -13.62 8.28
N GLU A 444 -9.18 -14.07 7.06
CA GLU A 444 -8.93 -15.48 6.74
C GLU A 444 -7.78 -15.63 5.76
N ILE A 445 -7.18 -16.82 5.77
CA ILE A 445 -6.19 -17.22 4.79
C ILE A 445 -6.91 -17.49 3.47
N ILE A 446 -6.57 -16.75 2.41
CA ILE A 446 -7.16 -16.91 1.08
C ILE A 446 -6.35 -17.86 0.19
N ASN A 447 -5.10 -18.16 0.55
CA ASN A 447 -4.23 -19.07 -0.19
C ASN A 447 -3.30 -19.81 0.77
N ASP A 448 -3.51 -21.12 0.90
CA ASP A 448 -2.72 -21.98 1.82
C ASP A 448 -1.23 -22.00 1.45
N ASN A 449 -0.89 -21.90 0.16
CA ASN A 449 0.51 -21.88 -0.27
C ASN A 449 1.20 -20.57 0.14
N TYR A 450 0.49 -19.45 0.12
CA TYR A 450 1.00 -18.19 0.63
C TYR A 450 1.31 -18.27 2.12
N ALA A 451 0.36 -18.74 2.92
CA ALA A 451 0.54 -18.92 4.36
C ALA A 451 1.68 -19.92 4.66
N TYR A 452 1.79 -20.98 3.87
CA TYR A 452 2.89 -21.95 3.99
C TYR A 452 4.25 -21.31 3.69
N GLN A 453 4.38 -20.51 2.62
CA GLN A 453 5.63 -19.84 2.28
C GLN A 453 6.07 -18.88 3.39
N LEU A 454 5.16 -18.09 3.96
CA LEU A 454 5.48 -17.21 5.07
C LEU A 454 5.92 -17.97 6.32
N LYS A 455 5.34 -19.16 6.57
CA LYS A 455 5.69 -19.99 7.72
C LYS A 455 7.09 -20.60 7.61
N ILE A 456 7.49 -21.04 6.41
CA ILE A 456 8.82 -21.67 6.19
C ILE A 456 9.91 -20.65 5.91
N HIS A 457 9.55 -19.42 5.54
CA HIS A 457 10.45 -18.32 5.23
C HIS A 457 10.12 -17.08 6.08
N PRO A 458 10.25 -17.14 7.41
CA PRO A 458 9.97 -16.00 8.29
C PRO A 458 10.91 -14.81 8.03
N GLU A 459 12.10 -15.09 7.45
CA GLU A 459 13.13 -14.11 7.10
C GLU A 459 12.80 -13.26 5.87
N LEU A 460 11.74 -13.58 5.12
CA LEU A 460 11.37 -12.81 3.93
C LEU A 460 11.20 -11.32 4.25
N ASP A 461 11.84 -10.49 3.44
CA ASP A 461 11.64 -9.04 3.48
C ASP A 461 10.19 -8.67 3.15
N LEU A 462 9.70 -7.59 3.75
CA LEU A 462 8.33 -7.15 3.56
C LEU A 462 8.02 -6.81 2.09
N ASN A 463 9.00 -6.34 1.31
CA ASN A 463 8.82 -6.08 -0.12
C ASN A 463 8.58 -7.39 -0.90
N ASP A 464 9.31 -8.45 -0.58
CA ASP A 464 9.13 -9.77 -1.20
C ASP A 464 7.75 -10.35 -0.84
N VAL A 465 7.31 -10.14 0.40
CA VAL A 465 5.97 -10.56 0.86
C VAL A 465 4.87 -9.77 0.17
N ILE A 466 5.04 -8.47 -0.08
CA ILE A 466 4.11 -7.65 -0.86
C ILE A 466 3.98 -8.17 -2.29
N LEU A 467 5.08 -8.51 -2.93
CA LEU A 467 5.06 -9.12 -4.26
C LEU A 467 4.32 -10.46 -4.26
N LEU A 468 4.58 -11.30 -3.25
CA LEU A 468 3.93 -12.59 -3.10
C LEU A 468 2.41 -12.45 -2.81
N ASP A 469 2.03 -11.46 -2.00
CA ASP A 469 0.63 -11.10 -1.73
C ASP A 469 -0.11 -10.64 -2.99
N LYS A 470 0.56 -9.87 -3.86
CA LYS A 470 0.02 -9.50 -5.18
C LYS A 470 -0.28 -10.73 -6.04
N VAL A 471 0.56 -11.77 -6.01
CA VAL A 471 0.30 -13.04 -6.73
C VAL A 471 -0.97 -13.73 -6.22
N GLN A 472 -1.14 -13.88 -4.88
CA GLN A 472 -2.36 -14.52 -4.35
C GLN A 472 -3.63 -13.72 -4.65
N LYS A 473 -3.54 -12.39 -4.73
CA LYS A 473 -4.65 -11.48 -5.06
C LYS A 473 -4.87 -11.29 -6.56
N LYS A 474 -4.03 -11.92 -7.40
CA LYS A 474 -4.05 -11.80 -8.87
C LYS A 474 -3.88 -10.34 -9.35
N ILE A 475 -3.08 -9.58 -8.64
CA ILE A 475 -2.70 -8.21 -9.01
C ILE A 475 -1.46 -8.30 -9.89
N GLU A 476 -1.41 -7.48 -10.92
CA GLU A 476 -0.29 -7.44 -11.86
C GLU A 476 1.03 -7.03 -11.19
N ILE A 477 2.11 -7.69 -11.57
CA ILE A 477 3.46 -7.46 -11.06
C ILE A 477 4.38 -7.25 -12.25
N ASN A 478 5.30 -6.29 -12.14
CA ASN A 478 6.31 -6.06 -13.16
C ASN A 478 7.29 -7.24 -13.30
N GLU A 479 8.00 -7.31 -14.44
CA GLU A 479 8.92 -8.42 -14.70
C GLU A 479 10.05 -8.54 -13.68
N GLU A 480 10.54 -7.44 -13.13
CA GLU A 480 11.55 -7.42 -12.10
C GLU A 480 11.07 -8.14 -10.83
N GLY A 481 9.85 -7.82 -10.37
CA GLY A 481 9.22 -8.50 -9.23
C GLY A 481 8.99 -9.98 -9.46
N ILE A 482 8.57 -10.36 -10.68
CA ILE A 482 8.41 -11.78 -11.06
C ILE A 482 9.75 -12.51 -11.00
N ASN A 483 10.81 -11.93 -11.55
CA ASN A 483 12.15 -12.52 -11.55
C ASN A 483 12.71 -12.63 -10.12
N ARG A 484 12.46 -11.64 -9.28
CA ARG A 484 12.80 -11.68 -7.85
C ARG A 484 12.14 -12.85 -7.14
N LEU A 485 10.82 -13.03 -7.29
CA LEU A 485 10.09 -14.14 -6.69
C LEU A 485 10.52 -15.51 -7.21
N ARG A 486 10.90 -15.61 -8.50
CA ARG A 486 11.45 -16.84 -9.09
C ARG A 486 12.83 -17.17 -8.53
N THR A 487 13.70 -16.18 -8.36
CA THR A 487 15.03 -16.34 -7.76
C THR A 487 14.91 -16.87 -6.33
N LEU A 488 13.92 -16.39 -5.59
CA LEU A 488 13.61 -16.88 -4.24
C LEU A 488 12.84 -18.21 -4.23
N LYS A 489 12.50 -18.77 -5.40
CA LYS A 489 11.73 -20.01 -5.57
C LYS A 489 10.35 -19.99 -4.90
N LEU A 490 9.76 -18.80 -4.79
CA LEU A 490 8.44 -18.62 -4.16
C LEU A 490 7.28 -18.82 -5.13
N VAL A 491 7.53 -18.72 -6.45
CA VAL A 491 6.50 -18.84 -7.49
C VAL A 491 6.99 -19.68 -8.67
N LYS A 492 5.99 -20.28 -9.37
CA LYS A 492 6.18 -21.04 -10.62
C LYS A 492 5.15 -20.62 -11.67
N GLY A 493 5.37 -21.07 -12.89
CA GLY A 493 4.48 -20.84 -14.04
C GLY A 493 4.91 -19.68 -14.91
N ARG A 494 4.08 -19.39 -15.93
CA ARG A 494 4.29 -18.27 -16.86
C ARG A 494 3.88 -16.96 -16.21
N SER A 495 4.41 -15.83 -16.66
CA SER A 495 4.10 -14.51 -16.10
C SER A 495 2.59 -14.20 -16.07
N SER A 496 1.83 -14.66 -17.08
CA SER A 496 0.38 -14.52 -17.14
C SER A 496 -0.41 -15.47 -16.22
N GLN A 497 0.24 -16.47 -15.61
CA GLN A 497 -0.38 -17.49 -14.77
C GLN A 497 0.56 -17.91 -13.63
N LEU A 498 1.04 -16.92 -12.88
CA LEU A 498 1.88 -17.18 -11.73
C LEU A 498 1.11 -17.92 -10.64
N GLN A 499 1.75 -18.93 -10.07
CA GLN A 499 1.25 -19.69 -8.93
C GLN A 499 2.30 -19.66 -7.82
N ILE A 500 1.86 -19.50 -6.59
CA ILE A 500 2.74 -19.59 -5.43
C ILE A 500 3.17 -21.06 -5.27
N GLU A 501 4.47 -21.27 -5.05
CA GLU A 501 5.00 -22.60 -4.76
C GLU A 501 4.34 -23.13 -3.49
N GLY A 502 3.81 -24.33 -3.59
CA GLY A 502 3.04 -24.92 -2.51
C GLY A 502 3.81 -25.97 -1.73
N TYR A 503 3.21 -26.34 -0.61
CA TYR A 503 3.50 -27.60 0.02
C TYR A 503 3.36 -28.72 -1.03
N ILE A 504 4.44 -29.39 -1.35
CA ILE A 504 4.38 -30.61 -2.14
C ILE A 504 3.69 -31.62 -1.24
N LYS A 505 2.36 -31.81 -1.41
CA LYS A 505 1.67 -32.91 -0.74
C LYS A 505 2.51 -34.16 -1.04
N PRO A 506 2.99 -34.88 -0.02
CA PRO A 506 3.66 -36.15 -0.27
C PRO A 506 2.76 -36.96 -1.21
N LYS A 507 3.33 -37.40 -2.33
CA LYS A 507 2.56 -38.19 -3.31
C LYS A 507 1.91 -39.32 -2.57
N GLU A 508 0.58 -39.38 -2.59
CA GLU A 508 -0.14 -40.40 -1.87
C GLU A 508 0.40 -41.76 -2.31
N ILE A 509 0.94 -42.50 -1.38
CA ILE A 509 1.52 -43.81 -1.64
C ILE A 509 0.44 -44.68 -2.28
N SER A 510 0.76 -45.29 -3.40
CA SER A 510 -0.17 -46.11 -4.14
C SER A 510 -0.57 -47.34 -3.34
N TYR A 511 -1.77 -47.91 -3.60
CA TYR A 511 -2.17 -49.16 -2.99
C TYR A 511 -1.11 -50.26 -3.18
N ASN A 512 -0.47 -50.33 -4.35
CA ASN A 512 0.55 -51.35 -4.63
C ASN A 512 1.82 -51.19 -3.79
N GLU A 513 2.17 -49.97 -3.40
CA GLU A 513 3.29 -49.71 -2.49
C GLU A 513 2.92 -50.10 -1.06
N TYR A 514 1.71 -49.77 -0.56
CA TYR A 514 1.21 -50.24 0.74
C TYR A 514 1.17 -51.77 0.79
N LYS A 515 0.72 -52.41 -0.27
CA LYS A 515 0.72 -53.85 -0.43
C LYS A 515 2.13 -54.44 -0.28
N LYS A 516 3.12 -53.89 -1.00
CA LYS A 516 4.52 -54.33 -0.90
C LYS A 516 5.05 -54.18 0.53
N MET A 517 4.77 -53.08 1.20
CA MET A 517 5.22 -52.82 2.58
C MET A 517 4.66 -53.89 3.53
N ILE A 518 3.37 -54.17 3.49
CA ILE A 518 2.72 -55.18 4.36
C ILE A 518 3.23 -56.59 4.07
N LEU A 519 3.32 -56.99 2.80
CA LEU A 519 3.81 -58.30 2.41
C LEU A 519 5.27 -58.52 2.81
N ASN A 520 6.12 -57.48 2.70
CA ASN A 520 7.51 -57.56 3.14
C ASN A 520 7.60 -57.72 4.67
N LEU A 521 6.80 -56.93 5.44
CA LEU A 521 6.76 -57.05 6.87
C LEU A 521 6.37 -58.48 7.32
N ILE A 522 5.38 -59.10 6.65
CA ILE A 522 4.96 -60.46 6.95
C ILE A 522 6.04 -61.48 6.54
N ARG A 523 6.75 -61.26 5.42
CA ARG A 523 7.87 -62.13 5.00
C ARG A 523 9.03 -62.12 5.99
N GLU A 524 9.36 -60.94 6.50
CA GLU A 524 10.46 -60.77 7.46
C GLU A 524 10.15 -61.36 8.84
N LYS A 525 8.91 -61.18 9.31
CA LYS A 525 8.49 -61.60 10.66
C LYS A 525 7.78 -62.97 10.72
N GLY A 526 7.39 -63.52 9.57
CA GLY A 526 6.55 -64.74 9.50
C GLY A 526 5.07 -64.47 9.76
N SER A 527 4.75 -63.52 10.64
CA SER A 527 3.39 -63.07 10.96
C SER A 527 3.41 -61.64 11.48
N THR A 528 2.28 -60.93 11.42
CA THR A 528 2.17 -59.57 11.91
C THR A 528 0.81 -59.29 12.51
N SER A 529 0.76 -58.43 13.54
CA SER A 529 -0.47 -57.95 14.14
C SER A 529 -1.04 -56.74 13.40
N ARG A 530 -2.29 -56.39 13.69
CA ARG A 530 -2.88 -55.15 13.17
C ARG A 530 -2.11 -53.91 13.63
N GLU A 531 -1.67 -53.90 14.86
CA GLU A 531 -0.94 -52.78 15.47
C GLU A 531 0.41 -52.54 14.77
N GLU A 532 1.12 -53.62 14.40
CA GLU A 532 2.37 -53.55 13.65
C GLU A 532 2.15 -53.00 12.22
N ILE A 533 1.06 -53.43 11.56
CA ILE A 533 0.69 -52.87 10.25
C ILE A 533 0.31 -51.37 10.38
N GLU A 534 -0.43 -51.02 11.43
CA GLU A 534 -0.76 -49.62 11.70
C GLU A 534 0.51 -48.80 11.98
N ALA A 535 1.41 -49.28 12.80
CA ALA A 535 2.69 -48.64 13.08
C ALA A 535 3.56 -48.40 11.82
N LEU A 536 3.53 -49.38 10.88
CA LEU A 536 4.25 -49.27 9.59
C LEU A 536 3.61 -48.25 8.64
N ILE A 537 2.28 -48.24 8.54
CA ILE A 537 1.57 -47.45 7.51
C ILE A 537 1.19 -46.07 8.02
N MET A 538 0.89 -45.90 9.31
CA MET A 538 0.40 -44.64 9.87
C MET A 538 1.30 -43.43 9.55
N PRO A 539 2.65 -43.52 9.66
CA PRO A 539 3.56 -42.41 9.35
C PRO A 539 3.58 -42.04 7.87
N THR A 540 3.16 -42.94 6.99
CA THR A 540 3.19 -42.78 5.52
C THR A 540 1.89 -42.22 4.96
N LEU A 541 0.83 -42.15 5.79
CA LEU A 541 -0.44 -41.54 5.41
C LEU A 541 -0.36 -40.02 5.51
N LEU A 542 -1.14 -39.34 4.66
CA LEU A 542 -1.21 -37.89 4.66
C LEU A 542 -1.41 -37.32 6.06
N PRO A 543 -0.59 -36.38 6.51
CA PRO A 543 -0.68 -35.79 7.85
C PRO A 543 -2.08 -35.25 8.16
N ASP A 544 -2.74 -34.66 7.18
CA ASP A 544 -4.04 -33.97 7.29
C ASP A 544 -5.25 -34.90 7.39
N LEU A 545 -5.07 -36.23 7.24
CA LEU A 545 -6.18 -37.17 7.36
C LEU A 545 -6.56 -37.36 8.85
N PRO A 546 -7.83 -37.15 9.22
CA PRO A 546 -8.32 -37.45 10.58
C PRO A 546 -8.01 -38.89 10.97
N MET A 547 -7.69 -39.15 12.25
CA MET A 547 -7.27 -40.47 12.76
C MET A 547 -8.25 -41.56 12.36
N VAL A 548 -9.55 -41.29 12.46
CA VAL A 548 -10.62 -42.24 12.07
C VAL A 548 -10.54 -42.62 10.58
N LYS A 549 -10.22 -41.65 9.71
CA LYS A 549 -10.05 -41.89 8.25
C LYS A 549 -8.75 -42.65 7.97
N LYS A 550 -7.67 -42.40 8.72
CA LYS A 550 -6.40 -43.12 8.61
C LYS A 550 -6.62 -44.59 8.96
N GLN A 551 -7.26 -44.89 10.10
CA GLN A 551 -7.59 -46.23 10.52
C GLN A 551 -8.51 -46.95 9.54
N LYS A 552 -9.53 -46.25 9.02
CA LYS A 552 -10.44 -46.81 7.98
C LYS A 552 -9.68 -47.17 6.69
N LYS A 553 -8.71 -46.33 6.28
CA LYS A 553 -7.88 -46.58 5.10
C LYS A 553 -7.00 -47.81 5.30
N ILE A 554 -6.34 -47.95 6.43
CA ILE A 554 -5.54 -49.14 6.77
C ILE A 554 -6.44 -50.39 6.78
N SER A 555 -7.61 -50.32 7.42
CA SER A 555 -8.58 -51.43 7.41
C SER A 555 -9.00 -51.84 6.00
N ASN A 556 -9.23 -50.88 5.11
CA ASN A 556 -9.55 -51.12 3.71
C ASN A 556 -8.42 -51.84 2.96
N ILE A 557 -7.15 -51.45 3.22
CA ILE A 557 -5.97 -52.06 2.61
C ILE A 557 -5.86 -53.52 3.07
N ILE A 558 -5.97 -53.77 4.38
CA ILE A 558 -5.92 -55.13 4.96
C ILE A 558 -7.05 -55.99 4.40
N ASN A 559 -8.29 -55.49 4.40
CA ASN A 559 -9.46 -56.21 3.85
C ASN A 559 -9.31 -56.53 2.36
N ARG A 560 -8.69 -55.61 1.59
CA ARG A 560 -8.44 -55.88 0.18
C ARG A 560 -7.39 -56.98 0.00
N LEU A 561 -6.30 -56.95 0.77
CA LEU A 561 -5.24 -57.95 0.73
C LEU A 561 -5.76 -59.35 1.17
N SER A 562 -6.61 -59.41 2.21
CA SER A 562 -7.11 -60.66 2.76
C SER A 562 -8.29 -61.23 1.98
N SER A 563 -9.34 -60.41 1.78
CA SER A 563 -10.62 -60.92 1.26
C SER A 563 -10.74 -60.82 -0.25
N LYS A 564 -10.15 -59.77 -0.91
CA LYS A 564 -10.26 -59.56 -2.36
C LYS A 564 -9.13 -60.18 -3.16
N GLU A 565 -7.90 -60.12 -2.62
CA GLU A 565 -6.71 -60.62 -3.28
C GLU A 565 -6.22 -61.96 -2.70
N GLY A 566 -6.64 -62.30 -1.49
CA GLY A 566 -6.32 -63.57 -0.85
C GLY A 566 -4.83 -63.77 -0.55
N GLN A 567 -4.07 -62.69 -0.44
CA GLN A 567 -2.62 -62.77 -0.27
C GLN A 567 -2.17 -62.92 1.19
N ILE A 568 -3.03 -62.53 2.13
CA ILE A 568 -2.82 -62.70 3.56
C ILE A 568 -4.02 -63.42 4.19
N LYS A 569 -3.76 -64.24 5.20
CA LYS A 569 -4.79 -64.97 5.98
C LYS A 569 -4.68 -64.61 7.44
N ASN A 570 -5.84 -64.49 8.12
CA ASN A 570 -5.85 -64.38 9.59
C ASN A 570 -5.70 -65.74 10.18
N THR A 571 -4.71 -65.97 11.04
CA THR A 571 -4.42 -67.19 11.70
C THR A 571 -4.81 -67.21 13.20
N SER A 572 -5.27 -66.05 13.70
CA SER A 572 -5.72 -65.89 15.07
C SER A 572 -7.09 -66.57 15.29
N GLN A 573 -7.28 -67.20 16.43
CA GLN A 573 -8.60 -67.69 16.91
C GLN A 573 -9.50 -66.53 17.38
N SER A 574 -8.95 -65.35 17.62
CA SER A 574 -9.67 -64.15 18.07
C SER A 574 -9.94 -63.16 16.92
N VAL A 575 -11.20 -62.85 16.74
CA VAL A 575 -11.61 -61.81 15.78
C VAL A 575 -11.15 -60.38 16.20
N ARG A 576 -10.91 -60.19 17.51
CA ARG A 576 -10.51 -58.86 18.06
C ARG A 576 -9.01 -58.59 17.96
N LEU A 577 -8.18 -59.64 17.86
CA LEU A 577 -6.73 -59.54 17.77
C LEU A 577 -6.23 -60.37 16.57
N PRO A 578 -6.45 -59.90 15.33
CA PRO A 578 -6.09 -60.66 14.14
C PRO A 578 -4.56 -60.70 13.96
N ILE A 579 -4.03 -61.89 13.65
CA ILE A 579 -2.63 -62.10 13.26
C ILE A 579 -2.62 -62.52 11.79
N TRP A 580 -1.91 -61.77 11.00
CA TRP A 580 -1.86 -61.95 9.55
C TRP A 580 -0.60 -62.70 9.14
N GLN A 581 -0.76 -63.69 8.27
CA GLN A 581 0.32 -64.45 7.61
C GLN A 581 0.09 -64.46 6.11
N LEU A 582 1.13 -64.77 5.33
CA LEU A 582 0.98 -64.98 3.90
C LEU A 582 0.03 -66.16 3.65
N ALA A 583 -0.81 -66.05 2.67
CA ALA A 583 -1.64 -67.16 2.24
C ALA A 583 -0.80 -68.15 1.41
N ASP A 584 -1.09 -69.46 1.55
CA ASP A 584 -0.43 -70.50 0.79
C ASP A 584 -0.75 -70.36 -0.72
N ASP A 585 0.22 -70.60 -1.61
CA ASP A 585 0.12 -70.41 -3.05
C ASP A 585 -1.05 -71.14 -3.73
N THR A 586 -1.57 -72.19 -3.12
CA THR A 586 -2.73 -72.93 -3.58
C THR A 586 -4.03 -72.18 -3.57
N LYS A 587 -4.24 -71.22 -2.63
CA LYS A 587 -5.44 -70.36 -2.58
C LYS A 587 -5.42 -69.15 -3.53
N ILE A 588 -4.24 -68.66 -3.92
CA ILE A 588 -4.08 -67.54 -4.84
C ILE A 588 -4.61 -67.93 -6.24
N ASN A 589 -4.41 -69.21 -6.64
CA ASN A 589 -4.87 -69.73 -7.93
C ASN A 589 -6.39 -69.93 -7.99
N GLU A 590 -7.05 -70.31 -6.87
CA GLU A 590 -8.51 -70.48 -6.81
C GLU A 590 -9.27 -69.14 -6.97
N ILE A 591 -8.75 -68.04 -6.38
CA ILE A 591 -9.39 -66.73 -6.47
C ILE A 591 -9.18 -66.12 -7.88
N SER A 592 -8.05 -66.39 -8.52
CA SER A 592 -7.78 -65.99 -9.90
C SER A 592 -8.68 -66.71 -10.87
N ASN A 593 -8.92 -68.01 -10.70
CA ASN A 593 -9.81 -68.81 -11.55
C ASN A 593 -11.30 -68.47 -11.39
N LYS A 594 -11.76 -68.10 -10.17
CA LYS A 594 -13.13 -67.62 -9.94
C LYS A 594 -13.41 -66.28 -10.63
N LYS A 595 -12.42 -65.42 -10.78
CA LYS A 595 -12.57 -64.15 -11.51
C LYS A 595 -12.66 -64.38 -13.04
N VAL A 596 -11.94 -65.34 -13.59
CA VAL A 596 -11.99 -65.66 -15.03
C VAL A 596 -13.33 -66.28 -15.38
N ILE A 597 -13.90 -67.13 -14.49
CA ILE A 597 -15.22 -67.77 -14.73
C ILE A 597 -16.37 -66.74 -14.66
N ASN A 598 -16.29 -65.74 -13.80
CA ASN A 598 -17.33 -64.69 -13.72
C ASN A 598 -17.24 -63.65 -14.82
N SER A 599 -16.07 -63.42 -15.43
CA SER A 599 -15.92 -62.50 -16.56
C SER A 599 -16.42 -63.10 -17.89
N ASN A 600 -16.53 -64.44 -17.95
CA ASN A 600 -17.08 -65.16 -19.11
C ASN A 600 -18.61 -65.41 -19.02
N LYS A 601 -19.28 -65.03 -17.93
CA LYS A 601 -20.75 -65.12 -17.77
C LYS A 601 -21.47 -63.78 -18.06
N THR A 602 -20.72 -62.72 -18.41
CA THR A 602 -21.25 -61.39 -18.71
C THR A 602 -20.78 -60.90 -20.12
N LYS A 603 -20.76 -61.83 -21.09
CA LYS A 603 -20.74 -61.51 -22.50
C LYS A 603 -21.96 -62.06 -23.19
#